data_f0c1ae5109cbba9a5c30a709aabf47e6
#
_entry.id   f0c1ae5109cbba9a5c30a709aabf47e6
#
_cell.length_a   1.000
_cell.length_b   1.000
_cell.length_c   1.000
_cell.angle_alpha   90.00
_cell.angle_beta   90.00
_cell.angle_gamma   90.00
#
_symmetry.space_group_name_H-M   'P 1'
#
loop_
_entity.id
_entity.type
_entity.pdbx_description
1 polymer ?
#
loop_
_entity_poly.entity_id
_entity_poly.type
_entity_poly.pdbx_seq_one_letter_code
_entity_poly.pdbx_strand_id
1 'polypeptide(L)'
;MIAIIDYKSGNLASVKKALSYLNEESVITSDPKVISSASGVILPGVGAFAPAMENLKASGLIPVIREVIGKGTPFLGICLGMQLLLDASEEGTAPGEPLHEGLGIIPGTVRKFPDSIGLKVPQMGWNDLKAATGSLLREGDYVYFVHSFYCDIKAPEDIAAKAEYGIKYPCAAERGNVFATQFHPEKSGEAGLHILERFIRRTRR
;
A
#
# COMPACT_ATOMS: atom_id res chain seq x y z
N MET A 1 16.29 7.38 8.86
CA MET A 1 15.82 6.02 9.20
C MET A 1 14.35 5.86 8.85
N ILE A 2 13.96 4.78 8.17
CA ILE A 2 12.58 4.46 7.81
C ILE A 2 11.99 3.45 8.82
N ALA A 3 10.79 3.72 9.34
CA ALA A 3 10.05 2.77 10.17
C ALA A 3 9.16 1.87 9.31
N ILE A 4 9.28 0.56 9.48
CA ILE A 4 8.40 -0.45 8.91
C ILE A 4 7.45 -0.88 10.02
N ILE A 5 6.16 -0.60 9.86
CA ILE A 5 5.16 -0.87 10.91
C ILE A 5 4.94 -2.38 11.05
N ASP A 6 5.14 -2.88 12.27
CA ASP A 6 4.78 -4.25 12.67
C ASP A 6 3.46 -4.24 13.46
N TYR A 7 2.40 -4.66 12.79
CA TYR A 7 1.09 -4.87 13.39
C TYR A 7 0.65 -6.35 13.28
N LYS A 8 1.64 -7.26 13.26
CA LYS A 8 1.49 -8.73 13.11
C LYS A 8 0.93 -9.16 11.76
N SER A 9 1.12 -8.34 10.72
CA SER A 9 0.77 -8.65 9.34
C SER A 9 1.80 -8.04 8.40
N GLY A 10 2.13 -8.73 7.32
CA GLY A 10 3.02 -8.23 6.27
C GLY A 10 4.31 -9.01 6.11
N ASN A 11 4.91 -8.87 4.92
CA ASN A 11 6.22 -9.43 4.60
C ASN A 11 7.34 -8.43 4.98
N LEU A 12 7.45 -8.17 6.31
CA LEU A 12 8.33 -7.13 6.87
C LEU A 12 9.79 -7.36 6.49
N ALA A 13 10.23 -8.64 6.51
CA ALA A 13 11.62 -9.01 6.24
C ALA A 13 12.03 -8.68 4.78
N SER A 14 11.14 -8.90 3.81
CA SER A 14 11.41 -8.59 2.40
C SER A 14 11.52 -7.09 2.16
N VAL A 15 10.64 -6.29 2.77
CA VAL A 15 10.71 -4.83 2.70
C VAL A 15 12.02 -4.33 3.32
N LYS A 16 12.37 -4.80 4.52
CA LYS A 16 13.63 -4.45 5.18
C LYS A 16 14.85 -4.83 4.33
N LYS A 17 14.84 -6.03 3.72
CA LYS A 17 15.93 -6.49 2.86
C LYS A 17 16.08 -5.58 1.63
N ALA A 18 14.99 -5.18 1.00
CA ALA A 18 15.03 -4.27 -0.15
C ALA A 18 15.58 -2.88 0.22
N LEU A 19 15.18 -2.31 1.37
CA LEU A 19 15.74 -1.06 1.88
C LEU A 19 17.24 -1.19 2.21
N SER A 20 17.64 -2.30 2.85
CA SER A 20 19.06 -2.57 3.15
C SER A 20 19.90 -2.71 1.88
N TYR A 21 19.36 -3.32 0.81
CA TYR A 21 20.01 -3.40 -0.49
C TYR A 21 20.27 -2.01 -1.10
N LEU A 22 19.37 -1.06 -0.83
CA LEU A 22 19.49 0.35 -1.22
C LEU A 22 20.32 1.19 -0.24
N ASN A 23 20.99 0.55 0.72
CA ASN A 23 21.77 1.21 1.80
C ASN A 23 20.94 2.19 2.64
N GLU A 24 19.63 1.95 2.80
CA GLU A 24 18.76 2.77 3.64
C GLU A 24 18.56 2.12 5.01
N GLU A 25 18.82 2.90 6.07
CA GLU A 25 18.58 2.48 7.43
C GLU A 25 17.09 2.33 7.72
N SER A 26 16.68 1.16 8.19
CA SER A 26 15.29 0.88 8.51
C SER A 26 15.12 -0.01 9.73
N VAL A 27 14.01 0.17 10.44
CA VAL A 27 13.65 -0.61 11.61
C VAL A 27 12.23 -1.16 11.48
N ILE A 28 12.05 -2.44 11.81
CA ILE A 28 10.73 -3.05 12.01
C ILE A 28 10.32 -2.75 13.44
N THR A 29 9.17 -2.11 13.64
CA THR A 29 8.76 -1.66 14.97
C THR A 29 7.25 -1.52 15.12
N SER A 30 6.78 -1.76 16.35
CA SER A 30 5.44 -1.43 16.84
C SER A 30 5.49 -0.30 17.90
N ASP A 31 6.66 0.31 18.13
CA ASP A 31 6.79 1.40 19.10
C ASP A 31 6.32 2.73 18.46
N PRO A 32 5.25 3.37 19.00
CA PRO A 32 4.74 4.64 18.49
C PRO A 32 5.79 5.77 18.50
N LYS A 33 6.72 5.78 19.45
CA LYS A 33 7.77 6.81 19.55
C LYS A 33 8.76 6.69 18.41
N VAL A 34 9.15 5.46 18.08
CA VAL A 34 10.06 5.19 16.95
C VAL A 34 9.39 5.56 15.63
N ILE A 35 8.10 5.20 15.45
CA ILE A 35 7.31 5.55 14.26
C ILE A 35 7.18 7.07 14.12
N SER A 36 6.84 7.77 15.20
CA SER A 36 6.64 9.24 15.19
C SER A 36 7.93 10.03 14.90
N SER A 37 9.11 9.47 15.20
CA SER A 37 10.43 10.08 14.96
C SER A 37 11.07 9.70 13.62
N ALA A 38 10.46 8.76 12.88
CA ALA A 38 11.00 8.28 11.61
C ALA A 38 10.95 9.35 10.51
N SER A 39 11.93 9.35 9.60
CA SER A 39 11.95 10.23 8.43
C SER A 39 11.00 9.76 7.31
N GLY A 40 10.55 8.51 7.37
CA GLY A 40 9.56 7.92 6.50
C GLY A 40 8.97 6.67 7.14
N VAL A 41 7.74 6.33 6.76
CA VAL A 41 7.01 5.20 7.34
C VAL A 41 6.47 4.30 6.23
N ILE A 42 6.62 2.99 6.40
CA ILE A 42 6.05 1.99 5.49
C ILE A 42 5.04 1.13 6.27
N LEU A 43 3.84 0.99 5.72
CA LEU A 43 2.79 0.09 6.18
C LEU A 43 2.66 -1.07 5.17
N PRO A 44 3.39 -2.16 5.32
CA PRO A 44 3.19 -3.34 4.50
C PRO A 44 1.99 -4.14 5.01
N GLY A 45 1.40 -4.96 4.17
CA GLY A 45 0.34 -5.86 4.60
C GLY A 45 0.17 -7.04 3.65
N VAL A 46 -0.20 -8.19 4.23
CA VAL A 46 -0.64 -9.39 3.51
C VAL A 46 -1.79 -10.05 4.25
N GLY A 47 -2.61 -10.84 3.55
CA GLY A 47 -3.78 -11.50 4.12
C GLY A 47 -5.07 -10.74 3.88
N ALA A 48 -6.05 -10.87 4.77
CA ALA A 48 -7.38 -10.32 4.62
C ALA A 48 -7.55 -8.98 5.36
N PHE A 49 -8.44 -8.13 4.82
CA PHE A 49 -8.63 -6.74 5.28
C PHE A 49 -9.12 -6.64 6.73
N ALA A 50 -10.21 -7.35 7.08
CA ALA A 50 -10.81 -7.23 8.41
C ALA A 50 -9.87 -7.68 9.54
N PRO A 51 -9.23 -8.86 9.49
CA PRO A 51 -8.22 -9.25 10.48
C PRO A 51 -7.04 -8.28 10.57
N ALA A 52 -6.61 -7.71 9.44
CA ALA A 52 -5.52 -6.74 9.43
C ALA A 52 -5.91 -5.43 10.13
N MET A 53 -7.13 -4.92 9.90
CA MET A 53 -7.65 -3.74 10.61
C MET A 53 -7.84 -4.02 12.10
N GLU A 54 -8.30 -5.21 12.49
CA GLU A 54 -8.40 -5.61 13.90
C GLU A 54 -7.02 -5.62 14.58
N ASN A 55 -6.02 -6.22 13.95
CA ASN A 55 -4.64 -6.20 14.44
C ASN A 55 -4.11 -4.77 14.58
N LEU A 56 -4.36 -3.93 13.58
CA LEU A 56 -3.92 -2.53 13.59
C LEU A 56 -4.62 -1.73 14.70
N LYS A 57 -5.92 -1.95 14.92
CA LYS A 57 -6.68 -1.37 16.05
C LYS A 57 -6.13 -1.86 17.39
N ALA A 58 -5.93 -3.16 17.54
CA ALA A 58 -5.42 -3.78 18.77
C ALA A 58 -3.99 -3.34 19.11
N SER A 59 -3.17 -3.06 18.11
CA SER A 59 -1.81 -2.53 18.33
C SER A 59 -1.77 -1.09 18.85
N GLY A 60 -2.87 -0.34 18.77
CA GLY A 60 -2.93 1.08 19.14
C GLY A 60 -2.15 2.01 18.21
N LEU A 61 -1.78 1.57 17.00
CA LEU A 61 -0.93 2.33 16.08
C LEU A 61 -1.68 3.31 15.18
N ILE A 62 -3.02 3.25 15.10
CA ILE A 62 -3.81 4.15 14.24
C ILE A 62 -3.58 5.63 14.57
N PRO A 63 -3.55 6.07 15.85
CA PRO A 63 -3.27 7.47 16.17
C PRO A 63 -1.91 7.95 15.67
N VAL A 64 -0.84 7.17 15.84
CA VAL A 64 0.50 7.56 15.38
C VAL A 64 0.61 7.54 13.85
N ILE A 65 -0.09 6.64 13.16
CA ILE A 65 -0.17 6.65 11.67
C ILE A 65 -0.80 7.97 11.20
N ARG A 66 -1.93 8.38 11.80
CA ARG A 66 -2.58 9.66 11.47
C ARG A 66 -1.68 10.87 11.80
N GLU A 67 -0.97 10.80 12.91
CA GLU A 67 -0.02 11.83 13.35
C GLU A 67 1.11 12.03 12.35
N VAL A 68 1.81 10.96 11.94
CA VAL A 68 2.95 11.06 11.01
C VAL A 68 2.51 11.52 9.62
N ILE A 69 1.35 11.06 9.15
CA ILE A 69 0.76 11.54 7.90
C ILE A 69 0.41 13.03 8.00
N GLY A 70 -0.23 13.46 9.10
CA GLY A 70 -0.60 14.86 9.34
C GLY A 70 0.61 15.80 9.48
N LYS A 71 1.76 15.29 9.93
CA LYS A 71 3.04 16.02 9.98
C LYS A 71 3.74 16.14 8.61
N GLY A 72 3.24 15.49 7.59
CA GLY A 72 3.86 15.48 6.27
C GLY A 72 4.99 14.46 6.12
N THR A 73 5.17 13.53 7.07
CA THR A 73 6.14 12.43 6.96
C THR A 73 5.77 11.54 5.77
N PRO A 74 6.68 11.27 4.81
CA PRO A 74 6.43 10.36 3.71
C PRO A 74 5.95 8.99 4.19
N PHE A 75 4.81 8.56 3.70
CA PHE A 75 4.14 7.32 4.10
C PHE A 75 3.87 6.43 2.89
N LEU A 76 4.26 5.14 2.96
CA LEU A 76 4.06 4.19 1.87
C LEU A 76 3.23 2.98 2.34
N GLY A 77 2.02 2.82 1.79
CA GLY A 77 1.21 1.60 1.92
C GLY A 77 1.55 0.57 0.84
N ILE A 78 1.83 -0.69 1.21
CA ILE A 78 2.16 -1.76 0.24
C ILE A 78 1.12 -2.87 0.30
N CYS A 79 0.50 -3.19 -0.84
CA CYS A 79 -0.49 -4.24 -1.06
C CYS A 79 -1.69 -4.07 -0.12
N LEU A 80 -1.89 -4.94 0.86
CA LEU A 80 -2.94 -4.77 1.86
C LEU A 80 -2.78 -3.43 2.62
N GLY A 81 -1.53 -2.95 2.83
CA GLY A 81 -1.29 -1.63 3.41
C GLY A 81 -1.88 -0.48 2.59
N MET A 82 -1.91 -0.57 1.25
CA MET A 82 -2.65 0.37 0.41
C MET A 82 -4.16 0.28 0.66
N GLN A 83 -4.68 -0.95 0.72
CA GLN A 83 -6.12 -1.18 0.93
C GLN A 83 -6.60 -0.62 2.27
N LEU A 84 -5.81 -0.81 3.35
CA LEU A 84 -6.12 -0.29 4.68
C LEU A 84 -6.22 1.24 4.73
N LEU A 85 -5.58 1.96 3.81
CA LEU A 85 -5.66 3.43 3.71
C LEU A 85 -7.01 3.94 3.19
N LEU A 86 -7.83 3.09 2.55
CA LEU A 86 -9.12 3.48 2.00
C LEU A 86 -10.19 3.64 3.09
N ASP A 87 -11.38 4.13 2.69
CA ASP A 87 -12.52 4.32 3.60
C ASP A 87 -13.06 2.97 4.11
N ALA A 88 -13.18 1.96 3.21
CA ALA A 88 -13.82 0.70 3.54
C ALA A 88 -13.42 -0.43 2.57
N SER A 89 -13.78 -1.67 2.95
CA SER A 89 -13.61 -2.87 2.14
C SER A 89 -14.86 -3.75 2.16
N GLU A 90 -15.19 -4.31 1.00
CA GLU A 90 -16.25 -5.34 0.87
C GLU A 90 -15.72 -6.76 1.10
N GLU A 91 -14.42 -6.94 1.38
CA GLU A 91 -13.83 -8.25 1.60
C GLU A 91 -14.46 -8.96 2.80
N GLY A 92 -15.07 -10.12 2.56
CA GLY A 92 -15.70 -10.93 3.60
C GLY A 92 -17.09 -10.45 4.03
N THR A 93 -17.69 -9.45 3.37
CA THR A 93 -19.05 -8.98 3.62
C THR A 93 -20.06 -9.64 2.67
N ALA A 94 -21.24 -9.96 3.16
CA ALA A 94 -22.34 -10.40 2.32
C ALA A 94 -23.04 -9.20 1.66
N PRO A 95 -23.75 -9.39 0.54
CA PRO A 95 -24.54 -8.33 -0.10
C PRO A 95 -25.54 -7.70 0.88
N GLY A 96 -25.45 -6.37 1.07
CA GLY A 96 -26.30 -5.62 1.98
C GLY A 96 -25.78 -5.48 3.41
N GLU A 97 -24.68 -6.13 3.75
CA GLU A 97 -23.99 -5.94 5.04
C GLU A 97 -23.13 -4.68 5.05
N PRO A 98 -22.88 -4.08 6.23
CA PRO A 98 -21.93 -2.99 6.37
C PRO A 98 -20.53 -3.40 5.94
N LEU A 99 -19.85 -2.52 5.23
CA LEU A 99 -18.46 -2.73 4.83
C LEU A 99 -17.53 -2.62 6.04
N HIS A 100 -16.39 -3.31 5.98
CA HIS A 100 -15.32 -3.15 6.97
C HIS A 100 -14.67 -1.78 6.83
N GLU A 101 -14.64 -1.00 7.92
CA GLU A 101 -14.03 0.34 7.93
C GLU A 101 -12.50 0.26 7.85
N GLY A 102 -11.93 1.12 6.98
CA GLY A 102 -10.49 1.34 6.85
C GLY A 102 -10.00 2.58 7.61
N LEU A 103 -8.84 3.09 7.21
CA LEU A 103 -8.24 4.28 7.82
C LEU A 103 -8.84 5.60 7.31
N GLY A 104 -9.54 5.61 6.16
CA GLY A 104 -10.16 6.81 5.59
C GLY A 104 -9.16 7.92 5.24
N ILE A 105 -7.97 7.56 4.76
CA ILE A 105 -6.91 8.50 4.37
C ILE A 105 -7.01 8.80 2.88
N ILE A 106 -7.32 7.78 2.08
CA ILE A 106 -7.57 7.88 0.64
C ILE A 106 -9.05 7.57 0.40
N PRO A 107 -9.85 8.49 -0.13
CA PRO A 107 -11.27 8.24 -0.40
C PRO A 107 -11.46 7.10 -1.41
N GLY A 108 -12.18 6.06 -1.03
CA GLY A 108 -12.39 4.91 -1.90
C GLY A 108 -12.84 3.65 -1.16
N THR A 109 -13.05 2.59 -1.92
CA THR A 109 -13.51 1.29 -1.41
C THR A 109 -12.69 0.17 -2.01
N VAL A 110 -12.30 -0.80 -1.20
CA VAL A 110 -11.67 -2.03 -1.67
C VAL A 110 -12.75 -2.96 -2.19
N ARG A 111 -12.63 -3.40 -3.45
CA ARG A 111 -13.62 -4.22 -4.14
C ARG A 111 -13.03 -5.53 -4.65
N LYS A 112 -13.84 -6.57 -4.71
CA LYS A 112 -13.49 -7.84 -5.34
C LYS A 112 -13.43 -7.67 -6.87
N PHE A 113 -12.51 -8.36 -7.53
CA PHE A 113 -12.57 -8.48 -8.98
C PHE A 113 -13.89 -9.13 -9.38
N PRO A 114 -14.60 -8.58 -10.38
CA PRO A 114 -15.87 -9.16 -10.86
C PRO A 114 -15.64 -10.58 -11.40
N ASP A 115 -16.53 -11.49 -11.13
CA ASP A 115 -16.46 -12.87 -11.67
C ASP A 115 -16.52 -12.87 -13.21
N SER A 116 -17.09 -11.80 -13.81
CA SER A 116 -17.20 -11.60 -15.27
C SER A 116 -15.88 -11.30 -15.99
N ILE A 117 -14.75 -11.07 -15.27
CA ILE A 117 -13.47 -10.79 -15.94
C ILE A 117 -12.93 -12.00 -16.71
N GLY A 118 -13.41 -13.22 -16.45
CA GLY A 118 -12.97 -14.43 -17.13
C GLY A 118 -11.51 -14.84 -16.87
N LEU A 119 -10.87 -14.22 -15.89
CA LEU A 119 -9.49 -14.50 -15.48
C LEU A 119 -9.44 -15.13 -14.09
N LYS A 120 -8.34 -15.82 -13.80
CA LYS A 120 -8.14 -16.45 -12.48
C LYS A 120 -7.96 -15.37 -11.40
N VAL A 121 -8.71 -15.47 -10.30
CA VAL A 121 -8.53 -14.64 -9.09
C VAL A 121 -7.98 -15.56 -8.01
N PRO A 122 -6.89 -15.17 -7.29
CA PRO A 122 -6.20 -13.87 -7.32
C PRO A 122 -5.44 -13.60 -8.62
N GLN A 123 -5.33 -12.30 -9.01
CA GLN A 123 -4.27 -11.87 -9.92
C GLN A 123 -2.94 -12.19 -9.25
N MET A 124 -2.12 -13.03 -9.88
CA MET A 124 -0.81 -13.42 -9.38
C MET A 124 0.18 -13.42 -10.53
N GLY A 125 1.19 -12.55 -10.44
CA GLY A 125 2.23 -12.44 -11.47
C GLY A 125 2.60 -11.01 -11.80
N TRP A 126 3.33 -10.86 -12.87
CA TRP A 126 3.88 -9.59 -13.34
C TRP A 126 2.91 -8.89 -14.28
N ASN A 127 2.83 -7.56 -14.15
CA ASN A 127 2.03 -6.71 -15.03
C ASN A 127 2.66 -5.32 -15.15
N ASP A 128 2.37 -4.63 -16.24
CA ASP A 128 2.88 -3.30 -16.51
C ASP A 128 2.00 -2.19 -15.89
N LEU A 129 2.64 -1.10 -15.48
CA LEU A 129 1.95 0.11 -15.03
C LEU A 129 1.51 0.93 -16.24
N LYS A 130 0.25 1.39 -16.20
CA LYS A 130 -0.37 2.23 -17.21
C LYS A 130 -0.81 3.56 -16.61
N ALA A 131 -0.76 4.62 -17.42
CA ALA A 131 -1.12 5.97 -17.00
C ALA A 131 -0.41 6.38 -15.68
N ALA A 132 0.89 6.09 -15.60
CA ALA A 132 1.70 6.37 -14.42
C ALA A 132 2.00 7.86 -14.33
N THR A 133 1.30 8.54 -13.43
CA THR A 133 1.44 9.98 -13.13
C THR A 133 2.09 10.24 -11.77
N GLY A 134 2.13 9.21 -10.92
CA GLY A 134 2.69 9.29 -9.58
C GLY A 134 4.19 9.53 -9.56
N SER A 135 4.65 10.31 -8.60
CA SER A 135 6.04 10.78 -8.50
C SER A 135 7.06 9.66 -8.25
N LEU A 136 6.61 8.49 -7.78
CA LEU A 136 7.45 7.31 -7.55
C LEU A 136 7.51 6.37 -8.76
N LEU A 137 6.62 6.51 -9.74
CA LEU A 137 6.34 5.52 -10.78
C LEU A 137 6.81 5.97 -12.16
N ARG A 138 6.93 5.01 -13.08
CA ARG A 138 7.14 5.28 -14.51
C ARG A 138 6.18 4.44 -15.33
N GLU A 139 5.71 4.99 -16.44
CA GLU A 139 4.95 4.26 -17.45
C GLU A 139 5.73 3.04 -17.92
N GLY A 140 5.07 1.87 -17.94
CA GLY A 140 5.67 0.62 -18.35
C GLY A 140 6.55 -0.06 -17.30
N ASP A 141 6.70 0.48 -16.08
CA ASP A 141 7.33 -0.28 -14.98
C ASP A 141 6.61 -1.62 -14.83
N TYR A 142 7.37 -2.74 -14.88
CA TYR A 142 6.85 -4.10 -14.81
C TYR A 142 7.01 -4.60 -13.38
N VAL A 143 5.88 -4.89 -12.72
CA VAL A 143 5.82 -5.10 -11.27
C VAL A 143 5.00 -6.33 -10.89
N TYR A 144 5.24 -6.87 -9.68
CA TYR A 144 4.63 -8.11 -9.21
C TYR A 144 3.38 -7.86 -8.37
N PHE A 145 2.28 -8.49 -8.78
CA PHE A 145 0.97 -8.47 -8.12
C PHE A 145 0.64 -9.82 -7.50
N VAL A 146 -0.06 -9.78 -6.37
CA VAL A 146 -0.73 -10.94 -5.76
C VAL A 146 -1.89 -10.45 -4.90
N HIS A 147 -3.11 -10.37 -5.49
CA HIS A 147 -4.29 -9.88 -4.79
C HIS A 147 -5.60 -10.34 -5.44
N SER A 148 -6.68 -10.44 -4.63
CA SER A 148 -8.03 -10.78 -5.08
C SER A 148 -8.97 -9.57 -5.09
N PHE A 149 -8.57 -8.48 -4.44
CA PHE A 149 -9.33 -7.24 -4.31
C PHE A 149 -8.50 -6.08 -4.84
N TYR A 150 -9.14 -5.06 -5.36
CA TYR A 150 -8.50 -3.85 -5.88
C TYR A 150 -9.09 -2.60 -5.24
N CYS A 151 -8.36 -1.50 -5.28
CA CYS A 151 -8.80 -0.21 -4.75
C CYS A 151 -9.60 0.56 -5.79
N ASP A 152 -10.88 0.83 -5.49
CA ASP A 152 -11.75 1.74 -6.25
C ASP A 152 -11.66 3.14 -5.65
N ILE A 153 -10.70 3.94 -6.15
CA ILE A 153 -10.37 5.27 -5.64
C ILE A 153 -11.33 6.29 -6.24
N LYS A 154 -12.00 7.07 -5.37
CA LYS A 154 -13.03 8.05 -5.76
C LYS A 154 -12.47 9.30 -6.42
N ALA A 155 -11.31 9.78 -5.96
CA ALA A 155 -10.68 11.01 -6.46
C ALA A 155 -9.70 10.65 -7.58
N PRO A 156 -9.97 10.98 -8.86
CA PRO A 156 -9.07 10.65 -9.97
C PRO A 156 -7.66 11.23 -9.82
N GLU A 157 -7.53 12.38 -9.16
CA GLU A 157 -6.25 13.04 -8.87
C GLU A 157 -5.36 12.26 -7.89
N ASP A 158 -5.95 11.39 -7.07
CA ASP A 158 -5.20 10.52 -6.15
C ASP A 158 -4.69 9.24 -6.84
N ILE A 159 -5.12 8.94 -8.07
CA ILE A 159 -4.70 7.75 -8.82
C ILE A 159 -3.31 8.00 -9.42
N ALA A 160 -2.28 7.32 -8.90
CA ALA A 160 -0.91 7.45 -9.34
C ALA A 160 -0.55 6.53 -10.52
N ALA A 161 -1.19 5.38 -10.65
CA ALA A 161 -1.09 4.49 -11.80
C ALA A 161 -2.28 3.53 -11.86
N LYS A 162 -2.50 2.96 -13.06
CA LYS A 162 -3.48 1.90 -13.31
C LYS A 162 -2.78 0.64 -13.82
N ALA A 163 -3.43 -0.50 -13.63
CA ALA A 163 -3.11 -1.76 -14.27
C ALA A 163 -4.37 -2.32 -14.94
N GLU A 164 -4.19 -3.32 -15.80
CA GLU A 164 -5.29 -3.99 -16.48
C GLU A 164 -5.26 -5.49 -16.21
N TYR A 165 -6.36 -6.01 -15.67
CA TYR A 165 -6.55 -7.44 -15.42
C TYR A 165 -8.03 -7.79 -15.62
N GLY A 166 -8.44 -7.96 -16.88
CA GLY A 166 -9.86 -8.06 -17.26
C GLY A 166 -10.65 -6.75 -17.11
N ILE A 167 -10.26 -5.92 -16.16
CA ILE A 167 -10.70 -4.54 -15.98
C ILE A 167 -9.48 -3.64 -15.79
N LYS A 168 -9.64 -2.34 -16.07
CA LYS A 168 -8.65 -1.31 -15.68
C LYS A 168 -8.97 -0.85 -14.26
N TYR A 169 -7.98 -0.89 -13.37
CA TYR A 169 -8.15 -0.50 -11.97
C TYR A 169 -6.97 0.33 -11.46
N PRO A 170 -7.16 1.21 -10.45
CA PRO A 170 -6.07 1.90 -9.77
C PRO A 170 -5.16 0.90 -9.06
N CYS A 171 -3.88 0.85 -9.43
CA CYS A 171 -2.90 -0.03 -8.81
C CYS A 171 -1.86 0.72 -7.97
N ALA A 172 -1.91 2.05 -7.98
CA ALA A 172 -1.15 2.91 -7.10
C ALA A 172 -1.89 4.22 -6.83
N ALA A 173 -1.63 4.81 -5.68
CA ALA A 173 -2.16 6.09 -5.26
C ALA A 173 -1.06 7.02 -4.74
N GLU A 174 -1.28 8.34 -4.91
CA GLU A 174 -0.46 9.39 -4.34
C GLU A 174 -1.37 10.54 -3.89
N ARG A 175 -1.37 10.86 -2.59
CA ARG A 175 -2.14 11.94 -1.97
C ARG A 175 -1.27 12.70 -0.98
N GLY A 176 -0.76 13.85 -1.39
CA GLY A 176 0.18 14.61 -0.58
C GLY A 176 1.47 13.84 -0.29
N ASN A 177 1.72 13.54 0.99
CA ASN A 177 2.87 12.74 1.44
C ASN A 177 2.56 11.24 1.57
N VAL A 178 1.36 10.81 1.20
CA VAL A 178 0.95 9.41 1.22
C VAL A 178 1.07 8.79 -0.16
N PHE A 179 1.84 7.72 -0.25
CA PHE A 179 2.05 6.88 -1.42
C PHE A 179 1.50 5.50 -1.14
N ALA A 180 0.95 4.84 -2.15
CA ALA A 180 0.44 3.49 -1.97
C ALA A 180 0.55 2.67 -3.27
N THR A 181 0.87 1.38 -3.14
CA THR A 181 1.00 0.45 -4.26
C THR A 181 0.24 -0.84 -3.97
N GLN A 182 -0.56 -1.32 -4.92
CA GLN A 182 -1.21 -2.64 -4.82
C GLN A 182 -0.23 -3.77 -5.09
N PHE A 183 0.77 -3.51 -5.90
CA PHE A 183 1.88 -4.42 -6.15
C PHE A 183 2.93 -4.35 -5.03
N HIS A 184 3.85 -5.31 -5.04
CA HIS A 184 4.94 -5.44 -4.09
C HIS A 184 6.24 -4.89 -4.68
N PRO A 185 6.65 -3.64 -4.41
CA PRO A 185 7.91 -3.12 -4.93
C PRO A 185 9.12 -3.96 -4.46
N GLU A 186 9.08 -4.50 -3.23
CA GLU A 186 10.13 -5.36 -2.69
C GLU A 186 10.27 -6.71 -3.39
N LYS A 187 9.33 -7.05 -4.30
CA LYS A 187 9.33 -8.27 -5.13
C LYS A 187 9.39 -7.97 -6.63
N SER A 188 9.49 -6.70 -7.01
CA SER A 188 9.36 -6.24 -8.40
C SER A 188 10.71 -5.98 -9.08
N GLY A 189 11.78 -6.64 -8.63
CA GLY A 189 13.11 -6.54 -9.26
C GLY A 189 13.61 -5.09 -9.33
N GLU A 190 14.22 -4.73 -10.45
CA GLU A 190 14.81 -3.40 -10.67
C GLU A 190 13.77 -2.28 -10.64
N ALA A 191 12.61 -2.46 -11.28
CA ALA A 191 11.52 -1.48 -11.24
C ALA A 191 11.08 -1.19 -9.80
N GLY A 192 10.90 -2.23 -9.00
CA GLY A 192 10.54 -2.10 -7.59
C GLY A 192 11.61 -1.40 -6.75
N LEU A 193 12.90 -1.70 -6.98
CA LEU A 193 14.00 -1.03 -6.30
C LEU A 193 14.04 0.47 -6.65
N HIS A 194 13.82 0.82 -7.91
CA HIS A 194 13.74 2.23 -8.32
C HIS A 194 12.56 2.97 -7.68
N ILE A 195 11.41 2.30 -7.48
CA ILE A 195 10.26 2.88 -6.79
C ILE A 195 10.61 3.16 -5.32
N LEU A 196 11.22 2.17 -4.63
CA LEU A 196 11.68 2.33 -3.24
C LEU A 196 12.76 3.41 -3.12
N GLU A 197 13.71 3.48 -4.06
CA GLU A 197 14.74 4.54 -4.08
C GLU A 197 14.11 5.94 -4.19
N ARG A 198 13.08 6.13 -5.04
CA ARG A 198 12.37 7.40 -5.16
C ARG A 198 11.61 7.73 -3.87
N PHE A 199 11.00 6.73 -3.20
CA PHE A 199 10.40 6.92 -1.89
C PHE A 199 11.44 7.36 -0.84
N ILE A 200 12.60 6.68 -0.77
CA ILE A 200 13.71 7.06 0.11
C ILE A 200 14.13 8.52 -0.12
N ARG A 201 14.21 8.98 -1.36
CA ARG A 201 14.54 10.39 -1.66
C ARG A 201 13.51 11.38 -1.11
N ARG A 202 12.23 10.97 -0.95
CA ARG A 202 11.20 11.80 -0.30
C ARG A 202 11.44 11.94 1.20
N THR A 203 12.02 10.93 1.86
CA THR A 203 12.30 10.94 3.31
C THR A 203 13.50 11.79 3.70
N ARG A 204 14.27 12.28 2.72
CA ARG A 204 15.49 13.09 2.92
C ARG A 204 15.30 14.59 2.65
N ARG A 205 14.05 15.01 2.43
CA ARG A 205 13.69 16.42 2.15
C ARG A 205 13.28 17.17 3.39
#